data_f5b2f3c1e436d6f3aac28302c9377bda
#
_entry.id   f5b2f3c1e436d6f3aac28302c9377bda
#
_cell.length_a   1.000
_cell.length_b   1.000
_cell.length_c   1.000
_cell.angle_alpha   90.00
_cell.angle_beta   90.00
_cell.angle_gamma   90.00
#
_symmetry.space_group_name_H-M   'P 1'
#
loop_
_entity.id
_entity.type
_entity.pdbx_description
1 polymer ?
#
loop_
_entity_poly.entity_id
_entity_poly.type
_entity_poly.pdbx_seq_one_letter_code
_entity_poly.pdbx_strand_id
1 'polypeptide(L)'
;IHEYRYLTGKAQMLPRWSYGYVQSKEQYYTARELVDIVKHYREIGVPIDCVVQDWNTWEPGNWGEKIVDPRRYGDLKECMEELHSLHAHSMVSVWPNMNAGGKNHQEFFDTGHLLYDYATYDAFDEEAREIYWRQAKEGLFDKGFDSWWCDSTEPFSGPDWGGAVKREPWERYELVGGEHKKYLDPAVANAFALVHARGIYENQRKTTEELRVLNLTRSGYASGQKYSAMLWSGDTCADWENFRKQIVEGLNMGLSGYPYWTLDIGAFFTVGDKWQNRGCGCNNDPEPKWFWQGKYNEGVKDKGYCELYTRWLEMGTFLPMFRSHGTDTPREIWNFGDRGTMFYDAIEKFIKLRYHFMPYIYSLAGAVHFE
;
A
#
# COMPACT_ATOMS: atom_id res chain seq x y z
N ILE A 1 -2.58 15.93 -23.65
CA ILE A 1 -2.41 15.74 -22.18
C ILE A 1 -3.28 16.75 -21.42
N HIS A 2 -3.20 18.06 -21.73
CA HIS A 2 -3.97 19.10 -21.03
C HIS A 2 -5.49 18.82 -21.08
N GLU A 3 -6.08 18.58 -22.24
CA GLU A 3 -7.51 18.26 -22.41
C GLU A 3 -7.92 16.99 -21.64
N TYR A 4 -7.06 15.96 -21.63
CA TYR A 4 -7.32 14.75 -20.86
C TYR A 4 -7.37 15.06 -19.35
N ARG A 5 -6.44 15.88 -18.83
CA ARG A 5 -6.45 16.32 -17.44
C ARG A 5 -7.65 17.19 -17.10
N TYR A 6 -8.12 17.99 -18.03
CA TYR A 6 -9.36 18.76 -17.86
C TYR A 6 -10.56 17.83 -17.65
N LEU A 7 -10.66 16.75 -18.42
CA LEU A 7 -11.75 15.78 -18.32
C LEU A 7 -11.63 14.90 -17.05
N THR A 8 -10.43 14.44 -16.72
CA THR A 8 -10.21 13.50 -15.61
C THR A 8 -9.97 14.19 -14.26
N GLY A 9 -9.71 15.49 -14.26
CA GLY A 9 -9.42 16.28 -13.09
C GLY A 9 -7.91 16.34 -12.76
N LYS A 10 -7.53 17.41 -12.06
CA LYS A 10 -6.15 17.64 -11.61
C LYS A 10 -5.77 16.71 -10.44
N ALA A 11 -4.51 16.28 -10.41
CA ALA A 11 -3.97 15.56 -9.27
C ALA A 11 -3.86 16.49 -8.05
N GLN A 12 -4.13 15.95 -6.87
CA GLN A 12 -3.98 16.68 -5.62
C GLN A 12 -2.52 16.78 -5.19
N MET A 13 -2.15 17.85 -4.48
CA MET A 13 -0.88 17.87 -3.74
C MET A 13 -0.95 16.90 -2.57
N LEU A 14 -0.06 15.93 -2.54
CA LEU A 14 0.07 15.01 -1.42
C LEU A 14 0.76 15.68 -0.22
N PRO A 15 0.65 15.12 1.00
CA PRO A 15 1.40 15.60 2.16
C PRO A 15 2.92 15.62 1.87
N ARG A 16 3.62 16.68 2.31
CA ARG A 16 5.06 16.84 2.01
C ARG A 16 5.90 15.66 2.50
N TRP A 17 5.59 15.11 3.65
CA TRP A 17 6.32 13.96 4.21
C TRP A 17 6.23 12.70 3.34
N SER A 18 5.18 12.53 2.52
CA SER A 18 5.03 11.37 1.64
C SER A 18 6.08 11.30 0.52
N TYR A 19 6.81 12.40 0.31
CA TYR A 19 7.93 12.44 -0.62
C TYR A 19 9.27 12.10 0.03
N GLY A 20 9.32 11.86 1.35
CA GLY A 20 10.49 11.36 2.06
C GLY A 20 10.64 9.84 1.97
N TYR A 21 11.49 9.27 2.82
CA TYR A 21 11.66 7.83 2.90
C TYR A 21 10.55 7.20 3.74
N VAL A 22 9.96 6.13 3.22
CA VAL A 22 8.89 5.36 3.83
C VAL A 22 9.38 3.94 4.09
N GLN A 23 9.41 3.52 5.35
CA GLN A 23 9.75 2.16 5.76
C GLN A 23 8.49 1.35 5.99
N SER A 24 8.42 0.20 5.33
CA SER A 24 7.32 -0.75 5.45
C SER A 24 7.85 -2.18 5.38
N LYS A 25 7.10 -3.10 5.93
CA LYS A 25 7.22 -4.54 5.68
C LYS A 25 5.90 -5.25 6.00
N GLU A 26 5.66 -6.39 5.43
CA GLU A 26 4.68 -7.34 5.91
C GLU A 26 5.34 -8.24 6.98
N GLN A 27 5.06 -8.10 8.29
CA GLN A 27 4.37 -6.99 8.92
C GLN A 27 5.07 -6.60 10.23
N TYR A 28 4.77 -5.43 10.75
CA TYR A 28 5.04 -5.06 12.14
C TYR A 28 3.86 -5.51 12.99
N TYR A 29 4.14 -6.13 14.14
CA TYR A 29 3.09 -6.80 14.93
C TYR A 29 2.43 -5.92 15.97
N THR A 30 3.08 -4.82 16.38
CA THR A 30 2.59 -3.94 17.44
C THR A 30 2.78 -2.47 17.07
N ALA A 31 1.98 -1.58 17.69
CA ALA A 31 2.18 -0.15 17.54
C ALA A 31 3.58 0.29 18.03
N ARG A 32 4.10 -0.36 19.07
CA ARG A 32 5.42 -0.07 19.64
C ARG A 32 6.55 -0.33 18.65
N GLU A 33 6.47 -1.41 17.85
CA GLU A 33 7.47 -1.68 16.81
C GLU A 33 7.60 -0.54 15.80
N LEU A 34 6.49 0.12 15.43
CA LEU A 34 6.53 1.26 14.51
C LEU A 34 7.36 2.42 15.07
N VAL A 35 7.18 2.71 16.35
CA VAL A 35 7.94 3.76 17.06
C VAL A 35 9.41 3.37 17.15
N ASP A 36 9.72 2.12 17.51
CA ASP A 36 11.08 1.62 17.69
C ASP A 36 11.87 1.66 16.37
N ILE A 37 11.24 1.35 15.24
CA ILE A 37 11.84 1.49 13.90
C ILE A 37 12.24 2.95 13.65
N VAL A 38 11.35 3.91 13.89
CA VAL A 38 11.65 5.33 13.67
C VAL A 38 12.76 5.81 14.60
N LYS A 39 12.71 5.43 15.88
CA LYS A 39 13.78 5.73 16.85
C LYS A 39 15.13 5.24 16.36
N HIS A 40 15.18 4.00 15.89
CA HIS A 40 16.44 3.43 15.43
C HIS A 40 17.00 4.15 14.19
N TYR A 41 16.13 4.52 13.22
CA TYR A 41 16.54 5.36 12.11
C TYR A 41 17.10 6.72 12.58
N ARG A 42 16.48 7.35 13.59
CA ARG A 42 16.98 8.60 14.18
C ARG A 42 18.34 8.42 14.87
N GLU A 43 18.51 7.36 15.66
CA GLU A 43 19.74 7.01 16.37
C GLU A 43 20.92 6.82 15.42
N ILE A 44 20.71 6.12 14.32
CA ILE A 44 21.76 5.89 13.31
C ILE A 44 21.95 7.07 12.35
N GLY A 45 21.15 8.14 12.47
CA GLY A 45 21.25 9.33 11.64
C GLY A 45 20.86 9.12 10.17
N VAL A 46 19.98 8.17 9.89
CA VAL A 46 19.37 7.94 8.57
C VAL A 46 17.96 8.54 8.57
N PRO A 47 17.64 9.47 7.65
CA PRO A 47 16.34 10.12 7.66
C PRO A 47 15.21 9.17 7.27
N ILE A 48 14.05 9.38 7.90
CA ILE A 48 12.79 8.67 7.62
C ILE A 48 11.62 9.61 7.92
N ASP A 49 10.58 9.60 7.11
CA ASP A 49 9.39 10.44 7.29
C ASP A 49 8.12 9.64 7.58
N CYS A 50 8.06 8.36 7.21
CA CYS A 50 6.87 7.56 7.43
C CYS A 50 7.22 6.09 7.71
N VAL A 51 6.43 5.47 8.58
CA VAL A 51 6.41 4.03 8.81
C VAL A 51 5.01 3.48 8.54
N VAL A 52 4.93 2.26 8.02
CA VAL A 52 3.66 1.68 7.57
C VAL A 52 3.25 0.52 8.46
N GLN A 53 2.00 0.56 8.92
CA GLN A 53 1.33 -0.58 9.51
C GLN A 53 0.57 -1.32 8.41
N ASP A 54 1.07 -2.46 8.03
CA ASP A 54 0.43 -3.33 7.06
C ASP A 54 -0.74 -4.11 7.68
N TRP A 55 -1.39 -4.93 6.87
CA TRP A 55 -2.59 -5.67 7.19
C TRP A 55 -2.48 -6.48 8.49
N ASN A 56 -3.65 -6.91 8.98
CA ASN A 56 -3.86 -7.67 10.16
C ASN A 56 -3.65 -6.85 11.45
N THR A 57 -4.24 -5.64 11.48
CA THR A 57 -4.33 -4.85 12.73
C THR A 57 -5.43 -5.36 13.67
N TRP A 58 -6.38 -6.13 13.17
CA TRP A 58 -7.57 -6.66 13.83
C TRP A 58 -7.30 -7.96 14.60
N GLU A 59 -8.27 -8.36 15.42
CA GLU A 59 -8.23 -9.67 16.09
C GLU A 59 -8.33 -10.82 15.08
N PRO A 60 -7.74 -11.99 15.38
CA PRO A 60 -7.83 -13.16 14.50
C PRO A 60 -9.29 -13.50 14.13
N GLY A 61 -9.52 -13.73 12.85
CA GLY A 61 -10.85 -14.01 12.30
C GLY A 61 -11.65 -12.79 11.85
N ASN A 62 -11.27 -11.57 12.26
CA ASN A 62 -11.98 -10.33 11.94
C ASN A 62 -11.33 -9.57 10.77
N TRP A 63 -11.09 -10.25 9.65
CA TRP A 63 -10.50 -9.65 8.47
C TRP A 63 -11.18 -8.34 8.06
N GLY A 64 -10.38 -7.31 7.80
CA GLY A 64 -10.86 -6.02 7.27
C GLY A 64 -11.48 -5.07 8.30
N GLU A 65 -11.57 -5.47 9.58
CA GLU A 65 -12.03 -4.59 10.67
C GLU A 65 -11.11 -3.37 10.83
N LYS A 66 -11.71 -2.22 11.15
CA LYS A 66 -10.99 -1.00 11.53
C LYS A 66 -10.81 -0.91 13.05
N ILE A 67 -11.31 -1.90 13.78
CA ILE A 67 -11.11 -2.05 15.23
C ILE A 67 -9.84 -2.86 15.43
N VAL A 68 -8.83 -2.24 16.02
CA VAL A 68 -7.51 -2.88 16.23
C VAL A 68 -7.56 -3.89 17.38
N ASP A 69 -6.73 -4.93 17.31
CA ASP A 69 -6.54 -5.90 18.39
C ASP A 69 -5.91 -5.21 19.62
N PRO A 70 -6.63 -5.10 20.75
CA PRO A 70 -6.16 -4.37 21.91
C PRO A 70 -4.91 -5.01 22.58
N ARG A 71 -4.65 -6.29 22.32
CA ARG A 71 -3.46 -6.97 22.84
C ARG A 71 -2.18 -6.50 22.15
N ARG A 72 -2.30 -6.07 20.90
CA ARG A 72 -1.17 -5.65 20.04
C ARG A 72 -1.08 -4.13 19.92
N TYR A 73 -2.22 -3.44 20.03
CA TYR A 73 -2.38 -2.01 19.77
C TYR A 73 -3.09 -1.29 20.93
N GLY A 74 -3.04 -1.83 22.17
CA GLY A 74 -3.68 -1.21 23.32
C GLY A 74 -3.14 0.18 23.64
N ASP A 75 -1.89 0.45 23.27
CA ASP A 75 -1.18 1.73 23.41
C ASP A 75 -1.07 2.52 22.09
N LEU A 76 -1.91 2.22 21.09
CA LEU A 76 -1.80 2.78 19.74
C LEU A 76 -1.75 4.30 19.73
N LYS A 77 -2.64 4.96 20.46
CA LYS A 77 -2.70 6.43 20.50
C LYS A 77 -1.40 7.03 21.04
N GLU A 78 -0.90 6.51 22.15
CA GLU A 78 0.35 6.96 22.77
C GLU A 78 1.55 6.71 21.85
N CYS A 79 1.56 5.58 21.16
CA CYS A 79 2.59 5.27 20.16
C CYS A 79 2.54 6.24 18.98
N MET A 80 1.37 6.61 18.49
CA MET A 80 1.25 7.58 17.40
C MET A 80 1.64 8.99 17.84
N GLU A 81 1.27 9.42 19.04
CA GLU A 81 1.72 10.68 19.61
C GLU A 81 3.25 10.74 19.76
N GLU A 82 3.86 9.65 20.22
CA GLU A 82 5.31 9.52 20.30
C GLU A 82 5.97 9.55 18.91
N LEU A 83 5.41 8.85 17.93
CA LEU A 83 5.88 8.84 16.53
C LEU A 83 5.85 10.25 15.93
N HIS A 84 4.76 10.99 16.14
CA HIS A 84 4.66 12.39 15.69
C HIS A 84 5.68 13.29 16.39
N SER A 85 5.97 13.04 17.67
CA SER A 85 7.01 13.79 18.41
C SER A 85 8.42 13.57 17.83
N LEU A 86 8.64 12.43 17.17
CA LEU A 86 9.86 12.12 16.41
C LEU A 86 9.86 12.72 14.99
N HIS A 87 8.88 13.56 14.66
CA HIS A 87 8.67 14.11 13.32
C HIS A 87 8.56 13.03 12.23
N ALA A 88 7.83 11.96 12.53
CA ALA A 88 7.49 10.91 11.58
C ALA A 88 5.96 10.74 11.50
N HIS A 89 5.50 10.20 10.39
CA HIS A 89 4.11 9.95 10.09
C HIS A 89 3.83 8.45 9.93
N SER A 90 2.56 8.10 9.90
CA SER A 90 2.12 6.72 9.76
C SER A 90 1.12 6.52 8.63
N MET A 91 1.21 5.35 8.00
CA MET A 91 0.24 4.86 7.05
C MET A 91 -0.32 3.53 7.55
N VAL A 92 -1.60 3.27 7.34
CA VAL A 92 -2.24 2.02 7.73
C VAL A 92 -2.96 1.36 6.57
N SER A 93 -2.80 0.04 6.46
CA SER A 93 -3.51 -0.78 5.48
C SER A 93 -4.98 -0.92 5.86
N VAL A 94 -5.86 -0.63 4.91
CA VAL A 94 -7.31 -0.76 5.03
C VAL A 94 -7.88 -1.52 3.84
N TRP A 95 -8.92 -2.32 4.10
CA TRP A 95 -9.51 -3.22 3.12
C TRP A 95 -10.99 -2.91 2.90
N PRO A 96 -11.51 -3.03 1.66
CA PRO A 96 -12.93 -2.83 1.40
C PRO A 96 -13.78 -4.04 1.80
N ASN A 97 -13.16 -5.21 1.92
CA ASN A 97 -13.84 -6.47 2.31
C ASN A 97 -13.57 -6.82 3.77
N MET A 98 -14.56 -7.44 4.38
CA MET A 98 -14.59 -7.76 5.81
C MET A 98 -15.17 -9.14 6.04
N ASN A 99 -14.67 -9.87 7.03
CA ASN A 99 -15.22 -11.15 7.43
C ASN A 99 -16.53 -10.96 8.21
N ALA A 100 -17.48 -11.87 7.98
CA ALA A 100 -18.68 -11.97 8.78
C ALA A 100 -18.35 -12.21 10.26
N GLY A 101 -19.10 -11.56 11.14
CA GLY A 101 -18.93 -11.65 12.60
C GLY A 101 -18.17 -10.49 13.22
N GLY A 102 -17.45 -9.69 12.44
CA GLY A 102 -16.86 -8.43 12.90
C GLY A 102 -17.92 -7.33 13.05
N LYS A 103 -17.68 -6.37 13.94
CA LYS A 103 -18.62 -5.26 14.19
C LYS A 103 -18.81 -4.35 12.98
N ASN A 104 -17.72 -4.06 12.27
CA ASN A 104 -17.79 -3.22 11.08
C ASN A 104 -18.57 -3.94 9.96
N HIS A 105 -18.32 -5.23 9.75
CA HIS A 105 -19.08 -6.03 8.81
C HIS A 105 -20.58 -6.06 9.18
N GLN A 106 -20.90 -6.32 10.46
CA GLN A 106 -22.29 -6.45 10.91
C GLN A 106 -23.10 -5.18 10.64
N GLU A 107 -22.51 -4.01 10.82
CA GLU A 107 -23.18 -2.75 10.52
C GLU A 107 -23.52 -2.63 9.03
N PHE A 108 -22.61 -2.96 8.12
CA PHE A 108 -22.90 -2.97 6.69
C PHE A 108 -23.95 -3.97 6.30
N PHE A 109 -23.94 -5.14 6.95
CA PHE A 109 -24.95 -6.19 6.73
C PHE A 109 -26.33 -5.71 7.18
N ASP A 110 -26.46 -5.16 8.38
CA ASP A 110 -27.72 -4.70 8.95
C ASP A 110 -28.33 -3.53 8.18
N THR A 111 -27.50 -2.69 7.58
CA THR A 111 -27.92 -1.52 6.78
C THR A 111 -28.10 -1.84 5.30
N GLY A 112 -27.75 -3.05 4.86
CA GLY A 112 -27.92 -3.48 3.46
C GLY A 112 -26.87 -2.89 2.50
N HIS A 113 -25.70 -2.48 3.00
CA HIS A 113 -24.64 -1.82 2.24
C HIS A 113 -23.46 -2.74 1.90
N LEU A 114 -23.67 -4.05 1.81
CA LEU A 114 -22.72 -5.00 1.26
C LEU A 114 -23.08 -5.34 -0.19
N LEU A 115 -22.06 -5.60 -0.99
CA LEU A 115 -22.23 -6.22 -2.30
C LEU A 115 -22.75 -7.67 -2.14
N TYR A 116 -23.16 -8.28 -3.22
CA TYR A 116 -23.74 -9.65 -3.18
C TYR A 116 -22.75 -10.75 -2.77
N ASP A 117 -21.47 -10.42 -2.59
CA ASP A 117 -20.48 -11.31 -1.95
C ASP A 117 -20.60 -11.35 -0.43
N TYR A 118 -21.45 -10.47 0.13
CA TYR A 118 -21.67 -10.31 1.56
C TYR A 118 -20.41 -10.08 2.39
N ALA A 119 -19.34 -9.60 1.78
CA ALA A 119 -18.06 -9.32 2.41
C ALA A 119 -17.55 -7.91 2.08
N THR A 120 -17.76 -7.43 0.87
CA THR A 120 -17.28 -6.14 0.38
C THR A 120 -18.36 -5.08 0.54
N TYR A 121 -18.03 -3.93 1.13
CA TYR A 121 -18.99 -2.84 1.21
C TYR A 121 -19.25 -2.22 -0.17
N ASP A 122 -20.45 -1.71 -0.39
CA ASP A 122 -20.85 -1.08 -1.66
C ASP A 122 -20.29 0.35 -1.75
N ALA A 123 -19.08 0.49 -2.28
CA ALA A 123 -18.46 1.80 -2.44
C ALA A 123 -19.20 2.72 -3.43
N PHE A 124 -20.12 2.21 -4.27
CA PHE A 124 -20.92 3.04 -5.17
C PHE A 124 -22.02 3.78 -4.42
N ASP A 125 -22.47 3.26 -3.28
CA ASP A 125 -23.43 3.92 -2.41
C ASP A 125 -22.77 5.01 -1.54
N GLU A 126 -23.42 6.17 -1.42
CA GLU A 126 -22.88 7.30 -0.66
C GLU A 126 -22.91 7.06 0.85
N GLU A 127 -24.00 6.49 1.36
CA GLU A 127 -24.17 6.17 2.78
C GLU A 127 -23.16 5.09 3.20
N ALA A 128 -22.93 4.09 2.34
CA ALA A 128 -21.90 3.09 2.58
C ALA A 128 -20.50 3.69 2.68
N ARG A 129 -20.17 4.68 1.85
CA ARG A 129 -18.88 5.41 1.95
C ARG A 129 -18.78 6.22 3.24
N GLU A 130 -19.87 6.80 3.72
CA GLU A 130 -19.91 7.54 4.99
C GLU A 130 -19.74 6.58 6.19
N ILE A 131 -20.39 5.42 6.18
CA ILE A 131 -20.21 4.36 7.18
C ILE A 131 -18.74 3.91 7.20
N TYR A 132 -18.16 3.60 6.02
CA TYR A 132 -16.77 3.16 5.91
C TYR A 132 -15.81 4.18 6.50
N TRP A 133 -15.98 5.47 6.14
CA TRP A 133 -15.15 6.54 6.68
C TRP A 133 -15.31 6.69 8.20
N ARG A 134 -16.53 6.66 8.72
CA ARG A 134 -16.77 6.75 10.16
C ARG A 134 -16.05 5.63 10.91
N GLN A 135 -16.15 4.40 10.43
CA GLN A 135 -15.44 3.26 11.02
C GLN A 135 -13.92 3.45 10.98
N ALA A 136 -13.38 3.87 9.83
CA ALA A 136 -11.94 4.15 9.68
C ALA A 136 -11.49 5.33 10.55
N LYS A 137 -12.32 6.38 10.64
CA LYS A 137 -12.05 7.53 11.49
C LYS A 137 -11.95 7.14 12.96
N GLU A 138 -12.97 6.50 13.49
CA GLU A 138 -13.05 6.12 14.91
C GLU A 138 -11.98 5.09 15.31
N GLY A 139 -11.73 4.12 14.44
CA GLY A 139 -10.81 3.03 14.72
C GLY A 139 -9.33 3.35 14.48
N LEU A 140 -9.03 4.24 13.53
CA LEU A 140 -7.67 4.46 13.02
C LEU A 140 -7.27 5.94 13.00
N PHE A 141 -8.03 6.82 12.34
CA PHE A 141 -7.65 8.23 12.18
C PHE A 141 -7.60 8.98 13.52
N ASP A 142 -8.61 8.82 14.36
CA ASP A 142 -8.67 9.43 15.70
C ASP A 142 -7.64 8.82 16.68
N LYS A 143 -7.00 7.72 16.27
CA LYS A 143 -5.88 7.10 16.98
C LYS A 143 -4.51 7.60 16.53
N GLY A 144 -4.48 8.39 15.44
CA GLY A 144 -3.27 9.08 14.98
C GLY A 144 -2.65 8.57 13.70
N PHE A 145 -3.28 7.67 12.95
CA PHE A 145 -2.82 7.35 11.60
C PHE A 145 -3.04 8.52 10.65
N ASP A 146 -2.04 8.81 9.80
CA ASP A 146 -2.00 9.98 8.93
C ASP A 146 -2.47 9.72 7.50
N SER A 147 -2.41 8.47 7.04
CA SER A 147 -2.69 8.11 5.65
C SER A 147 -3.14 6.66 5.48
N TRP A 148 -3.62 6.36 4.28
CA TRP A 148 -4.31 5.13 3.94
C TRP A 148 -3.56 4.32 2.90
N TRP A 149 -3.42 3.04 3.16
CA TRP A 149 -3.05 2.05 2.17
C TRP A 149 -4.27 1.19 1.84
N CYS A 150 -4.95 1.56 0.76
CA CYS A 150 -6.19 0.93 0.30
C CYS A 150 -5.85 -0.33 -0.49
N ASP A 151 -5.69 -1.42 0.22
CA ASP A 151 -5.37 -2.71 -0.37
C ASP A 151 -6.64 -3.43 -0.87
N SER A 152 -6.46 -4.40 -1.79
CA SER A 152 -7.54 -5.22 -2.35
C SER A 152 -8.70 -4.43 -2.96
N THR A 153 -8.40 -3.29 -3.60
CA THR A 153 -9.40 -2.41 -4.21
C THR A 153 -9.89 -2.88 -5.59
N GLU A 154 -9.59 -4.10 -5.99
CA GLU A 154 -10.13 -4.81 -7.16
C GLU A 154 -11.57 -5.34 -7.01
N PRO A 155 -12.26 -5.15 -5.98
CA PRO A 155 -12.83 -5.65 -4.78
C PRO A 155 -12.81 -7.17 -4.60
N PHE A 156 -12.62 -7.94 -5.65
CA PHE A 156 -12.67 -9.40 -5.61
C PHE A 156 -11.31 -10.02 -5.94
N SER A 157 -10.99 -11.08 -5.22
CA SER A 157 -9.98 -12.03 -5.64
C SER A 157 -10.53 -12.79 -6.83
N GLY A 158 -9.95 -12.66 -8.00
CA GLY A 158 -10.32 -13.48 -9.15
C GLY A 158 -10.10 -14.96 -8.84
N PRO A 159 -10.78 -15.88 -9.55
CA PRO A 159 -10.67 -17.31 -9.30
C PRO A 159 -9.26 -17.86 -9.55
N ASP A 160 -8.40 -17.13 -10.22
CA ASP A 160 -6.99 -17.48 -10.40
C ASP A 160 -6.04 -16.67 -9.49
N TRP A 161 -6.57 -15.96 -8.51
CA TRP A 161 -5.76 -15.24 -7.54
C TRP A 161 -4.81 -16.20 -6.82
N GLY A 162 -3.55 -16.10 -7.19
CA GLY A 162 -2.54 -17.02 -6.69
C GLY A 162 -2.76 -18.48 -7.11
N GLY A 163 -3.45 -18.77 -8.19
CA GLY A 163 -3.61 -20.12 -8.72
C GLY A 163 -2.28 -20.78 -9.08
N ALA A 164 -2.18 -22.11 -8.93
CA ALA A 164 -0.99 -22.88 -9.27
C ALA A 164 -0.68 -22.86 -10.78
N VAL A 165 -1.70 -22.68 -11.61
CA VAL A 165 -1.60 -22.72 -13.07
C VAL A 165 -1.48 -21.32 -13.64
N LYS A 166 -0.40 -21.06 -14.36
CA LYS A 166 -0.26 -19.86 -15.18
C LYS A 166 -1.24 -19.92 -16.34
N ARG A 167 -2.14 -18.93 -16.37
CA ARG A 167 -3.16 -18.81 -17.42
C ARG A 167 -2.74 -17.75 -18.45
N GLU A 168 -3.22 -17.92 -19.67
CA GLU A 168 -3.09 -16.87 -20.67
C GLU A 168 -3.92 -15.62 -20.29
N PRO A 169 -3.51 -14.40 -20.71
CA PRO A 169 -4.19 -13.17 -20.30
C PRO A 169 -5.70 -13.15 -20.60
N TRP A 170 -6.12 -13.74 -21.72
CA TRP A 170 -7.53 -13.80 -22.10
C TRP A 170 -8.34 -14.76 -21.20
N GLU A 171 -7.74 -15.88 -20.76
CA GLU A 171 -8.37 -16.81 -19.82
C GLU A 171 -8.57 -16.15 -18.46
N ARG A 172 -7.59 -15.39 -18.00
CA ARG A 172 -7.70 -14.61 -16.75
C ARG A 172 -8.78 -13.56 -16.85
N TYR A 173 -8.82 -12.83 -17.96
CA TYR A 173 -9.85 -11.83 -18.20
C TYR A 173 -11.27 -12.41 -18.16
N GLU A 174 -11.49 -13.57 -18.77
CA GLU A 174 -12.80 -14.24 -18.75
C GLU A 174 -13.17 -14.70 -17.33
N LEU A 175 -12.22 -15.25 -16.57
CA LEU A 175 -12.44 -15.70 -15.20
C LEU A 175 -12.80 -14.52 -14.28
N VAL A 176 -11.98 -13.48 -14.27
CA VAL A 176 -12.19 -12.29 -13.44
C VAL A 176 -13.49 -11.58 -13.82
N GLY A 177 -13.74 -11.41 -15.12
CA GLY A 177 -14.99 -10.83 -15.60
C GLY A 177 -16.24 -11.66 -15.21
N GLY A 178 -16.10 -12.98 -15.18
CA GLY A 178 -17.15 -13.89 -14.72
C GLY A 178 -17.47 -13.72 -13.24
N GLU A 179 -16.45 -13.53 -12.41
CA GLU A 179 -16.65 -13.29 -10.98
C GLU A 179 -17.29 -11.92 -10.71
N HIS A 180 -16.78 -10.86 -11.33
CA HIS A 180 -17.33 -9.51 -11.15
C HIS A 180 -18.83 -9.43 -11.52
N LYS A 181 -19.27 -10.11 -12.57
CA LYS A 181 -20.67 -10.16 -12.99
C LYS A 181 -21.63 -10.73 -11.94
N LYS A 182 -21.14 -11.51 -11.00
CA LYS A 182 -21.96 -12.06 -9.92
C LYS A 182 -22.30 -11.02 -8.85
N TYR A 183 -21.47 -10.00 -8.70
CA TYR A 183 -21.51 -9.09 -7.55
C TYR A 183 -21.74 -7.64 -7.92
N LEU A 184 -21.29 -7.21 -9.09
CA LEU A 184 -21.37 -5.84 -9.59
C LEU A 184 -21.90 -5.78 -11.01
N ASP A 185 -22.52 -4.65 -11.36
CA ASP A 185 -22.78 -4.33 -12.77
C ASP A 185 -21.43 -4.22 -13.51
N PRO A 186 -21.21 -5.05 -14.54
CA PRO A 186 -19.96 -5.02 -15.32
C PRO A 186 -19.63 -3.66 -15.92
N ALA A 187 -20.64 -2.81 -16.15
CA ALA A 187 -20.43 -1.47 -16.69
C ALA A 187 -19.66 -0.54 -15.76
N VAL A 188 -19.71 -0.79 -14.44
CA VAL A 188 -19.12 0.07 -13.41
C VAL A 188 -18.06 -0.64 -12.57
N ALA A 189 -17.90 -1.95 -12.67
CA ALA A 189 -17.03 -2.75 -11.81
C ALA A 189 -15.59 -2.20 -11.74
N ASN A 190 -15.00 -1.79 -12.87
CA ASN A 190 -13.66 -1.23 -12.93
C ASN A 190 -13.50 0.11 -12.20
N ALA A 191 -14.59 0.81 -11.90
CA ALA A 191 -14.55 2.09 -11.19
C ALA A 191 -14.58 1.93 -9.65
N PHE A 192 -14.60 0.70 -9.12
CA PHE A 192 -14.69 0.48 -7.68
C PHE A 192 -13.57 1.21 -6.91
N ALA A 193 -12.31 1.06 -7.33
CA ALA A 193 -11.19 1.72 -6.69
C ALA A 193 -11.29 3.26 -6.72
N LEU A 194 -11.85 3.81 -7.79
CA LEU A 194 -12.11 5.25 -7.91
C LEU A 194 -13.12 5.73 -6.87
N VAL A 195 -14.27 5.04 -6.74
CA VAL A 195 -15.32 5.47 -5.80
C VAL A 195 -14.92 5.19 -4.35
N HIS A 196 -14.14 4.14 -4.10
CA HIS A 196 -13.52 3.89 -2.80
C HIS A 196 -12.57 5.02 -2.39
N ALA A 197 -11.62 5.38 -3.24
CA ALA A 197 -10.69 6.50 -2.99
C ALA A 197 -11.43 7.84 -2.83
N ARG A 198 -12.49 8.06 -3.62
CA ARG A 198 -13.39 9.21 -3.50
C ARG A 198 -14.02 9.27 -2.10
N GLY A 199 -14.56 8.16 -1.62
CA GLY A 199 -15.21 8.08 -0.30
C GLY A 199 -14.27 8.48 0.84
N ILE A 200 -13.04 7.95 0.85
CA ILE A 200 -12.03 8.32 1.84
C ILE A 200 -11.67 9.81 1.69
N TYR A 201 -11.35 10.26 0.47
CA TYR A 201 -10.92 11.64 0.24
C TYR A 201 -11.99 12.66 0.67
N GLU A 202 -13.21 12.55 0.15
CA GLU A 202 -14.28 13.52 0.41
C GLU A 202 -14.65 13.57 1.91
N ASN A 203 -14.74 12.41 2.56
CA ASN A 203 -15.13 12.36 3.97
C ASN A 203 -13.99 12.78 4.91
N GLN A 204 -12.72 12.49 4.59
CA GLN A 204 -11.60 13.05 5.35
C GLN A 204 -11.56 14.56 5.19
N ARG A 205 -11.79 15.11 4.01
CA ARG A 205 -11.84 16.56 3.76
C ARG A 205 -13.02 17.24 4.47
N LYS A 206 -14.17 16.55 4.60
CA LYS A 206 -15.30 17.01 5.46
C LYS A 206 -14.89 17.01 6.95
N THR A 207 -14.03 16.11 7.38
CA THR A 207 -13.58 15.99 8.77
C THR A 207 -12.53 17.06 9.10
N THR A 208 -11.58 17.33 8.21
CA THR A 208 -10.53 18.35 8.39
C THR A 208 -10.04 18.90 7.06
N GLU A 209 -9.87 20.20 6.99
CA GLU A 209 -9.27 20.88 5.85
C GLU A 209 -7.75 21.10 6.02
N GLU A 210 -7.21 20.88 7.20
CA GLU A 210 -5.81 21.16 7.53
C GLU A 210 -4.86 20.06 7.01
N LEU A 211 -5.34 18.81 6.95
CA LEU A 211 -4.54 17.66 6.53
C LEU A 211 -4.83 17.26 5.10
N ARG A 212 -3.78 17.10 4.30
CA ARG A 212 -3.90 16.54 2.96
C ARG A 212 -4.12 15.04 3.04
N VAL A 213 -4.94 14.52 2.15
CA VAL A 213 -5.23 13.09 2.05
C VAL A 213 -4.13 12.40 1.22
N LEU A 214 -3.80 11.17 1.58
CA LEU A 214 -2.98 10.26 0.80
C LEU A 214 -3.64 8.88 0.81
N ASN A 215 -4.02 8.41 -0.38
CA ASN A 215 -4.58 7.09 -0.64
C ASN A 215 -3.61 6.29 -1.53
N LEU A 216 -2.76 5.47 -0.92
CA LEU A 216 -2.02 4.46 -1.68
C LEU A 216 -2.99 3.32 -2.01
N THR A 217 -3.21 3.00 -3.29
CA THR A 217 -4.22 2.03 -3.71
C THR A 217 -3.68 1.05 -4.75
N ARG A 218 -4.08 -0.23 -4.65
CA ARG A 218 -3.58 -1.29 -5.53
C ARG A 218 -4.18 -1.21 -6.93
N SER A 219 -5.39 -0.76 -7.06
CA SER A 219 -6.01 -0.55 -8.35
C SER A 219 -6.53 0.87 -8.53
N GLY A 220 -6.76 1.27 -9.76
CA GLY A 220 -7.18 2.61 -10.09
C GLY A 220 -8.01 2.69 -11.35
N TYR A 221 -8.65 3.83 -11.53
CA TYR A 221 -9.43 4.17 -12.71
C TYR A 221 -9.24 5.65 -13.04
N ALA A 222 -9.52 6.04 -14.27
CA ALA A 222 -9.41 7.44 -14.69
C ALA A 222 -10.10 8.38 -13.69
N SER A 223 -9.47 9.48 -13.34
CA SER A 223 -9.88 10.46 -12.33
C SER A 223 -9.48 10.13 -10.87
N GLY A 224 -8.87 8.99 -10.57
CA GLY A 224 -8.42 8.68 -9.20
C GLY A 224 -7.44 9.69 -8.62
N GLN A 225 -6.59 10.29 -9.47
CA GLN A 225 -5.61 11.31 -9.06
C GLN A 225 -6.23 12.54 -8.39
N LYS A 226 -7.46 12.89 -8.70
CA LYS A 226 -8.16 14.02 -8.06
C LYS A 226 -8.63 13.71 -6.64
N TYR A 227 -8.61 12.45 -6.23
CA TYR A 227 -8.91 11.98 -4.89
C TYR A 227 -7.66 11.51 -4.14
N SER A 228 -6.51 12.08 -4.49
CA SER A 228 -5.20 11.77 -3.88
C SER A 228 -4.79 10.30 -4.01
N ALA A 229 -5.32 9.58 -5.00
CA ALA A 229 -4.92 8.21 -5.25
C ALA A 229 -3.50 8.15 -5.85
N MET A 230 -2.67 7.31 -5.24
CA MET A 230 -1.36 6.90 -5.69
C MET A 230 -1.39 5.40 -5.93
N LEU A 231 -0.80 4.91 -6.99
CA LEU A 231 -0.78 3.49 -7.31
C LEU A 231 0.55 2.84 -6.97
N TRP A 232 0.50 1.55 -6.62
CA TRP A 232 1.69 0.70 -6.63
C TRP A 232 1.42 -0.56 -7.46
N SER A 233 2.49 -1.25 -7.82
CA SER A 233 2.46 -2.39 -8.75
C SER A 233 1.91 -3.70 -8.17
N GLY A 234 1.43 -3.70 -6.91
CA GLY A 234 0.98 -4.92 -6.25
C GLY A 234 2.14 -5.84 -5.84
N ASP A 235 1.81 -7.10 -5.60
CA ASP A 235 2.72 -8.11 -5.07
C ASP A 235 3.61 -8.68 -6.17
N THR A 236 4.81 -8.13 -6.31
CA THR A 236 5.78 -8.53 -7.33
C THR A 236 6.84 -9.48 -6.75
N CYS A 237 7.52 -10.22 -7.63
CA CYS A 237 8.57 -11.17 -7.26
C CYS A 237 9.96 -10.55 -7.41
N ALA A 238 10.87 -10.90 -6.49
CA ALA A 238 12.25 -10.42 -6.50
C ALA A 238 13.06 -11.08 -7.62
N ASP A 239 13.14 -10.40 -8.74
CA ASP A 239 14.05 -10.71 -9.84
C ASP A 239 14.35 -9.48 -10.71
N TRP A 240 15.40 -9.57 -11.52
CA TRP A 240 15.87 -8.48 -12.39
C TRP A 240 14.90 -8.16 -13.54
N GLU A 241 14.13 -9.13 -13.99
CA GLU A 241 13.15 -8.93 -15.07
C GLU A 241 11.97 -8.08 -14.54
N ASN A 242 11.43 -8.43 -13.37
CA ASN A 242 10.39 -7.64 -12.73
C ASN A 242 10.87 -6.23 -12.42
N PHE A 243 12.08 -6.08 -11.85
CA PHE A 243 12.66 -4.76 -11.63
C PHE A 243 12.66 -3.89 -12.89
N ARG A 244 13.06 -4.45 -14.03
CA ARG A 244 13.06 -3.74 -15.31
C ARG A 244 11.66 -3.36 -15.78
N LYS A 245 10.68 -4.25 -15.59
CA LYS A 245 9.27 -3.99 -15.94
C LYS A 245 8.67 -2.85 -15.12
N GLN A 246 9.03 -2.75 -13.83
CA GLN A 246 8.53 -1.69 -12.95
C GLN A 246 8.87 -0.28 -13.44
N ILE A 247 10.02 -0.08 -14.10
CA ILE A 247 10.40 1.21 -14.68
C ILE A 247 9.41 1.59 -15.80
N VAL A 248 9.12 0.63 -16.68
CA VAL A 248 8.19 0.82 -17.81
C VAL A 248 6.76 1.07 -17.30
N GLU A 249 6.33 0.32 -16.31
CA GLU A 249 5.01 0.47 -15.70
C GLU A 249 4.82 1.87 -15.09
N GLY A 250 5.78 2.35 -14.32
CA GLY A 250 5.72 3.69 -13.72
C GLY A 250 5.63 4.81 -14.77
N LEU A 251 6.39 4.70 -15.87
CA LEU A 251 6.31 5.66 -16.98
C LEU A 251 4.94 5.61 -17.68
N ASN A 252 4.41 4.42 -17.90
CA ASN A 252 3.08 4.26 -18.52
C ASN A 252 1.96 4.79 -17.62
N MET A 253 2.07 4.61 -16.30
CA MET A 253 1.09 5.18 -15.36
C MET A 253 1.11 6.71 -15.40
N GLY A 254 2.29 7.33 -15.45
CA GLY A 254 2.42 8.78 -15.65
C GLY A 254 1.74 9.27 -16.94
N LEU A 255 1.94 8.56 -18.06
CA LEU A 255 1.29 8.86 -19.35
C LEU A 255 -0.23 8.65 -19.30
N SER A 256 -0.72 7.74 -18.44
CA SER A 256 -2.15 7.47 -18.24
C SER A 256 -2.85 8.48 -17.32
N GLY A 257 -2.12 9.50 -16.84
CA GLY A 257 -2.66 10.56 -15.99
C GLY A 257 -2.55 10.33 -14.50
N TYR A 258 -1.84 9.26 -14.07
CA TYR A 258 -1.48 9.02 -12.67
C TYR A 258 -0.04 9.50 -12.41
N PRO A 259 0.17 10.73 -11.92
CA PRO A 259 1.51 11.27 -11.73
C PRO A 259 2.21 10.69 -10.50
N TYR A 260 1.45 10.09 -9.60
CA TYR A 260 1.97 9.50 -8.35
C TYR A 260 1.98 7.99 -8.45
N TRP A 261 3.17 7.44 -8.35
CA TRP A 261 3.47 6.03 -8.49
C TRP A 261 4.51 5.59 -7.47
N THR A 262 4.34 4.40 -6.99
CA THR A 262 5.36 3.68 -6.20
C THR A 262 5.35 2.19 -6.54
N LEU A 263 6.17 1.46 -5.86
CA LEU A 263 6.32 0.02 -5.96
C LEU A 263 6.91 -0.51 -4.65
N ASP A 264 7.00 -1.81 -4.53
CA ASP A 264 7.68 -2.45 -3.42
C ASP A 264 9.17 -2.53 -3.73
N ILE A 265 9.97 -1.64 -3.14
CA ILE A 265 11.43 -1.67 -3.33
C ILE A 265 11.99 -2.97 -2.78
N GLY A 266 12.62 -3.76 -3.66
CA GLY A 266 13.12 -5.10 -3.37
C GLY A 266 12.11 -6.19 -3.65
N ALA A 267 10.97 -5.85 -4.27
CA ALA A 267 9.80 -6.68 -4.55
C ALA A 267 9.05 -7.18 -3.29
N PHE A 268 7.81 -7.60 -3.42
CA PHE A 268 7.04 -8.15 -2.30
C PHE A 268 7.54 -9.54 -1.91
N PHE A 269 7.54 -10.51 -2.84
CA PHE A 269 8.00 -11.88 -2.60
C PHE A 269 9.49 -12.04 -2.90
N THR A 270 10.27 -12.38 -1.87
CA THR A 270 11.71 -12.59 -2.01
C THR A 270 12.07 -14.06 -2.23
N VAL A 271 11.41 -14.98 -1.52
CA VAL A 271 11.68 -16.43 -1.58
C VAL A 271 10.78 -17.14 -2.57
N GLY A 272 11.29 -18.26 -3.15
CA GLY A 272 10.57 -19.01 -4.17
C GLY A 272 9.63 -20.08 -3.65
N ASP A 273 10.10 -20.88 -2.71
CA ASP A 273 9.50 -22.19 -2.41
C ASP A 273 8.75 -22.26 -1.05
N LYS A 274 8.65 -21.17 -0.33
CA LYS A 274 8.12 -21.16 1.05
C LYS A 274 6.82 -20.39 1.25
N TRP A 275 6.17 -19.96 0.17
CA TRP A 275 4.91 -19.22 0.27
C TRP A 275 3.86 -19.95 1.13
N GLN A 276 3.70 -21.24 0.93
CA GLN A 276 2.73 -22.07 1.63
C GLN A 276 2.99 -22.17 3.14
N ASN A 277 4.21 -21.93 3.59
CA ASN A 277 4.65 -22.07 4.97
C ASN A 277 4.60 -20.76 5.78
N ARG A 278 4.03 -19.69 5.22
CA ARG A 278 4.02 -18.37 5.88
C ARG A 278 2.99 -18.23 7.00
N GLY A 279 2.23 -19.28 7.28
CA GLY A 279 1.31 -19.30 8.43
C GLY A 279 0.12 -18.35 8.32
N CYS A 280 -0.15 -17.78 7.16
CA CYS A 280 -1.30 -16.89 6.97
C CYS A 280 -2.65 -17.62 7.02
N GLY A 281 -2.66 -18.94 7.03
CA GLY A 281 -3.88 -19.77 7.07
C GLY A 281 -4.77 -19.67 5.82
N CYS A 282 -4.39 -18.82 4.88
CA CYS A 282 -5.22 -18.52 3.71
C CYS A 282 -4.99 -19.47 2.55
N ASN A 283 -4.01 -20.37 2.62
CA ASN A 283 -3.71 -21.29 1.54
C ASN A 283 -3.24 -22.67 2.04
N ASN A 284 -4.14 -23.62 1.98
CA ASN A 284 -3.80 -25.04 2.04
C ASN A 284 -3.41 -25.59 0.66
N ASP A 285 -3.08 -24.72 -0.30
CA ASP A 285 -2.73 -25.12 -1.65
C ASP A 285 -1.32 -25.73 -1.64
N PRO A 286 -1.14 -26.96 -2.05
CA PRO A 286 0.15 -27.63 -2.03
C PRO A 286 1.14 -27.10 -3.08
N GLU A 287 0.67 -26.34 -4.06
CA GLU A 287 1.50 -25.85 -5.16
C GLU A 287 1.90 -24.37 -4.98
N PRO A 288 3.18 -24.02 -5.21
CA PRO A 288 3.60 -22.62 -5.17
C PRO A 288 2.90 -21.81 -6.25
N LYS A 289 2.49 -20.59 -5.91
CA LYS A 289 1.87 -19.69 -6.89
C LYS A 289 2.92 -19.25 -7.91
N TRP A 290 2.68 -19.45 -9.17
CA TRP A 290 3.65 -19.24 -10.24
C TRP A 290 4.19 -17.79 -10.30
N PHE A 291 3.44 -16.80 -9.87
CA PHE A 291 3.83 -15.38 -9.87
C PHE A 291 4.27 -14.89 -8.50
N TRP A 292 4.19 -15.72 -7.45
CA TRP A 292 4.63 -15.39 -6.10
C TRP A 292 5.98 -15.99 -5.75
N GLN A 293 6.82 -16.18 -6.75
CA GLN A 293 8.11 -16.83 -6.60
C GLN A 293 9.25 -15.84 -6.81
N GLY A 294 9.83 -15.36 -5.71
CA GLY A 294 11.14 -14.71 -5.75
C GLY A 294 12.26 -15.72 -6.05
N LYS A 295 13.47 -15.22 -6.19
CA LYS A 295 14.63 -16.04 -6.54
C LYS A 295 15.70 -16.13 -5.44
N TYR A 296 15.41 -15.58 -4.24
CA TYR A 296 16.41 -15.39 -3.18
C TYR A 296 15.92 -15.96 -1.85
N ASN A 297 16.06 -17.28 -1.67
CA ASN A 297 15.56 -18.01 -0.50
C ASN A 297 16.24 -17.58 0.82
N GLU A 298 17.44 -17.01 0.75
CA GLU A 298 18.19 -16.54 1.91
C GLU A 298 17.92 -15.05 2.25
N GLY A 299 17.09 -14.36 1.44
CA GLY A 299 16.75 -12.94 1.64
C GLY A 299 17.98 -12.04 1.75
N VAL A 300 18.03 -11.19 2.77
CA VAL A 300 19.18 -10.25 2.98
C VAL A 300 20.52 -10.94 3.28
N LYS A 301 20.56 -12.25 3.46
CA LYS A 301 21.80 -13.01 3.55
C LYS A 301 22.39 -13.35 2.17
N ASP A 302 21.56 -13.29 1.13
CA ASP A 302 22.00 -13.46 -0.26
C ASP A 302 22.51 -12.12 -0.81
N LYS A 303 23.79 -12.08 -1.19
CA LYS A 303 24.40 -10.87 -1.79
C LYS A 303 23.76 -10.46 -3.11
N GLY A 304 23.22 -11.41 -3.87
CA GLY A 304 22.48 -11.14 -5.09
C GLY A 304 21.17 -10.39 -4.80
N TYR A 305 20.47 -10.77 -3.72
CA TYR A 305 19.32 -10.00 -3.26
C TYR A 305 19.71 -8.60 -2.75
N CYS A 306 20.78 -8.53 -1.97
CA CYS A 306 21.27 -7.23 -1.49
C CYS A 306 21.62 -6.28 -2.65
N GLU A 307 22.20 -6.80 -3.74
CA GLU A 307 22.46 -6.01 -4.96
C GLU A 307 21.15 -5.61 -5.64
N LEU A 308 20.23 -6.55 -5.89
CA LEU A 308 18.93 -6.28 -6.50
C LEU A 308 18.16 -5.20 -5.71
N TYR A 309 18.06 -5.38 -4.38
CA TYR A 309 17.42 -4.41 -3.51
C TYR A 309 18.06 -3.02 -3.59
N THR A 310 19.39 -2.96 -3.54
CA THR A 310 20.13 -1.69 -3.60
C THR A 310 19.88 -0.98 -4.93
N ARG A 311 19.89 -1.69 -6.06
CA ARG A 311 19.57 -1.11 -7.38
C ARG A 311 18.12 -0.66 -7.49
N TRP A 312 17.22 -1.41 -6.89
CA TRP A 312 15.81 -1.03 -6.84
C TRP A 312 15.59 0.23 -5.99
N LEU A 313 16.28 0.32 -4.85
CA LEU A 313 16.26 1.49 -3.99
C LEU A 313 16.91 2.72 -4.66
N GLU A 314 17.99 2.53 -5.41
CA GLU A 314 18.59 3.56 -6.24
C GLU A 314 17.57 4.17 -7.21
N MET A 315 16.86 3.34 -7.96
CA MET A 315 15.76 3.79 -8.84
C MET A 315 14.64 4.44 -8.05
N GLY A 316 14.25 3.83 -6.93
CA GLY A 316 13.21 4.33 -6.03
C GLY A 316 13.45 5.75 -5.52
N THR A 317 14.71 6.19 -5.42
CA THR A 317 15.11 7.56 -5.06
C THR A 317 14.44 8.62 -5.94
N PHE A 318 14.10 8.28 -7.19
CA PHE A 318 13.52 9.19 -8.18
C PHE A 318 12.00 9.03 -8.32
N LEU A 319 11.38 8.05 -7.66
CA LEU A 319 9.93 7.86 -7.68
C LEU A 319 9.19 8.94 -6.88
N PRO A 320 7.94 9.25 -7.18
CA PRO A 320 7.12 10.15 -6.37
C PRO A 320 7.06 9.73 -4.90
N MET A 321 6.83 8.45 -4.59
CA MET A 321 6.96 7.89 -3.25
C MET A 321 8.13 6.92 -3.19
N PHE A 322 8.95 7.05 -2.16
CA PHE A 322 10.15 6.27 -1.93
C PHE A 322 9.92 5.28 -0.79
N ARG A 323 9.30 4.13 -1.11
CA ARG A 323 8.80 3.14 -0.15
C ARG A 323 9.51 1.80 -0.24
N SER A 324 10.21 1.41 0.82
CA SER A 324 10.68 0.04 1.00
C SER A 324 9.55 -0.82 1.55
N HIS A 325 9.24 -1.94 0.90
CA HIS A 325 8.21 -2.88 1.36
C HIS A 325 8.42 -4.29 0.82
N GLY A 326 7.90 -5.26 1.55
CA GLY A 326 7.74 -6.65 1.13
C GLY A 326 7.73 -7.63 2.30
N THR A 327 7.57 -8.90 1.95
CA THR A 327 7.53 -10.03 2.90
C THR A 327 8.83 -10.84 2.86
N ASP A 328 8.91 -11.91 3.64
CA ASP A 328 9.97 -12.91 3.71
C ASP A 328 11.27 -12.50 4.38
N THR A 329 11.73 -11.29 4.14
CA THR A 329 13.01 -10.80 4.66
C THR A 329 12.88 -9.36 5.11
N PRO A 330 13.53 -8.95 6.20
CA PRO A 330 13.50 -7.56 6.66
C PRO A 330 14.22 -6.65 5.67
N ARG A 331 13.77 -5.38 5.57
CA ARG A 331 14.31 -4.40 4.63
C ARG A 331 14.78 -3.11 5.28
N GLU A 332 14.82 -3.08 6.59
CA GLU A 332 15.44 -1.99 7.33
C GLU A 332 16.95 -2.00 7.05
N ILE A 333 17.54 -0.82 6.89
CA ILE A 333 18.92 -0.65 6.40
C ILE A 333 19.96 -1.48 7.14
N TRP A 334 19.83 -1.64 8.45
CA TRP A 334 20.75 -2.41 9.29
C TRP A 334 20.78 -3.92 9.02
N ASN A 335 19.82 -4.43 8.25
CA ASN A 335 19.81 -5.83 7.82
C ASN A 335 20.73 -6.08 6.61
N PHE A 336 21.22 -5.03 5.96
CA PHE A 336 22.12 -5.12 4.80
C PHE A 336 23.61 -5.00 5.18
N GLY A 337 23.91 -5.00 6.47
CA GLY A 337 25.25 -4.93 7.03
C GLY A 337 25.42 -3.73 7.95
N ASP A 338 26.65 -3.55 8.44
CA ASP A 338 27.04 -2.41 9.27
C ASP A 338 27.44 -1.21 8.41
N ARG A 339 27.39 0.01 8.97
CA ARG A 339 27.94 1.21 8.34
C ARG A 339 29.43 1.00 8.02
N GLY A 340 29.84 1.37 6.81
CA GLY A 340 31.14 1.07 6.25
C GLY A 340 31.15 -0.16 5.34
N THR A 341 30.03 -0.88 5.24
CA THR A 341 29.88 -1.98 4.25
C THR A 341 29.19 -1.51 3.00
N MET A 342 29.49 -2.18 1.88
CA MET A 342 29.07 -1.74 0.54
C MET A 342 27.57 -1.48 0.41
N PHE A 343 26.73 -2.41 0.86
CA PHE A 343 25.28 -2.27 0.69
C PHE A 343 24.67 -1.26 1.65
N TYR A 344 25.07 -1.28 2.92
CA TYR A 344 24.62 -0.28 3.89
C TYR A 344 24.93 1.15 3.41
N ASP A 345 26.19 1.40 3.02
CA ASP A 345 26.63 2.74 2.61
C ASP A 345 25.93 3.20 1.32
N ALA A 346 25.68 2.29 0.38
CA ALA A 346 24.93 2.59 -0.82
C ALA A 346 23.46 2.95 -0.49
N ILE A 347 22.80 2.17 0.34
CA ILE A 347 21.41 2.41 0.78
C ILE A 347 21.33 3.76 1.52
N GLU A 348 22.20 4.01 2.49
CA GLU A 348 22.25 5.28 3.23
C GLU A 348 22.47 6.47 2.29
N LYS A 349 23.38 6.34 1.33
CA LYS A 349 23.64 7.38 0.32
C LYS A 349 22.39 7.73 -0.47
N PHE A 350 21.64 6.72 -0.96
CA PHE A 350 20.45 6.96 -1.76
C PHE A 350 19.27 7.47 -0.94
N ILE A 351 19.11 7.03 0.30
CA ILE A 351 18.14 7.63 1.21
C ILE A 351 18.46 9.11 1.43
N LYS A 352 19.70 9.46 1.76
CA LYS A 352 20.14 10.87 1.94
C LYS A 352 20.00 11.68 0.65
N LEU A 353 20.32 11.10 -0.50
CA LEU A 353 20.14 11.75 -1.80
C LEU A 353 18.67 12.12 -2.05
N ARG A 354 17.71 11.27 -1.66
CA ARG A 354 16.28 11.57 -1.74
C ARG A 354 15.95 12.89 -1.05
N TYR A 355 16.48 13.14 0.14
CA TYR A 355 16.21 14.37 0.87
C TYR A 355 16.81 15.61 0.21
N HIS A 356 17.93 15.48 -0.47
CA HIS A 356 18.47 16.56 -1.32
C HIS A 356 17.56 16.83 -2.54
N PHE A 357 16.96 15.80 -3.13
CA PHE A 357 16.03 15.92 -4.25
C PHE A 357 14.60 16.29 -3.84
N MET A 358 14.22 16.18 -2.59
CA MET A 358 12.85 16.40 -2.13
C MET A 358 12.28 17.77 -2.56
N PRO A 359 13.01 18.90 -2.45
CA PRO A 359 12.49 20.19 -2.92
C PRO A 359 12.15 20.19 -4.41
N TYR A 360 12.98 19.53 -5.23
CA TYR A 360 12.75 19.40 -6.67
C TYR A 360 11.53 18.55 -6.96
N ILE A 361 11.43 17.34 -6.36
CA ILE A 361 10.28 16.43 -6.55
C ILE A 361 8.99 17.08 -6.07
N TYR A 362 9.02 17.78 -4.93
CA TYR A 362 7.86 18.49 -4.41
C TYR A 362 7.42 19.65 -5.32
N SER A 363 8.38 20.34 -5.96
CA SER A 363 8.09 21.38 -6.95
C SER A 363 7.45 20.80 -8.21
N LEU A 364 7.88 19.62 -8.67
CA LEU A 364 7.22 18.91 -9.77
C LEU A 364 5.78 18.53 -9.41
N ALA A 365 5.53 18.06 -8.17
CA ALA A 365 4.18 17.79 -7.70
C ALA A 365 3.32 19.08 -7.66
N GLY A 366 3.92 20.21 -7.31
CA GLY A 366 3.28 21.52 -7.42
C GLY A 366 2.90 21.85 -8.85
N ALA A 367 3.81 21.70 -9.81
CA ALA A 367 3.51 21.92 -11.23
C ALA A 367 2.37 21.00 -11.70
N VAL A 368 2.41 19.73 -11.34
CA VAL A 368 1.33 18.77 -11.65
C VAL A 368 -0.04 19.21 -11.10
N HIS A 369 -0.07 19.83 -9.94
CA HIS A 369 -1.31 20.26 -9.30
C HIS A 369 -1.82 21.60 -9.88
N PHE A 370 -0.93 22.58 -10.04
CA PHE A 370 -1.33 23.95 -10.38
C PHE A 370 -1.44 24.18 -11.91
N GLU A 371 -0.61 23.52 -12.72
CA GLU A 371 -0.56 23.63 -14.18
C GLU A 371 -1.37 22.53 -14.85
#